data_65457e258f50408096ecd6469c2eec7f
#
_entry.id   65457e258f50408096ecd6469c2eec7f
#
_cell.length_a   1.000
_cell.length_b   1.000
_cell.length_c   1.000
_cell.angle_alpha   90.00
_cell.angle_beta   90.00
_cell.angle_gamma   90.00
#
_symmetry.space_group_name_H-M   'P 1'
#
loop_
_entity.id
_entity.type
_entity.pdbx_description
1 polymer ?
#
loop_
_entity_poly.entity_id
_entity_poly.type
_entity_poly.pdbx_seq_one_letter_code
_entity_poly.pdbx_strand_id
1 'polypeptide(L)'
;KSGQEVLVQVSKDPIGQKGARLTSQISLPGRYLVYVPEGSMTGISRKLPEGERTRLKAILKKVVPDGAGVIIRTAAEGASEEEIAGDVRRLQAQWEVISGKVAKGGAPVQLHAEPDLVIRVVRDIFNEDFARLVVQGDTEWDTIKDYVEFVAPDLAQRLAKWEGERDVFAEHRID
;
A
#
# COMPACT_ATOMS: atom_id res chain seq x y z
N LYS A 1 9.16 -1.36 -30.22
CA LYS A 1 8.98 -2.05 -31.50
C LYS A 1 7.88 -3.09 -31.34
N SER A 2 7.22 -3.46 -32.46
CA SER A 2 6.23 -4.55 -32.42
C SER A 2 6.88 -5.83 -31.91
N GLY A 3 6.22 -6.54 -30.97
CA GLY A 3 6.75 -7.75 -30.33
C GLY A 3 7.70 -7.52 -29.17
N GLN A 4 7.99 -6.28 -28.79
CA GLN A 4 8.80 -5.98 -27.62
C GLN A 4 7.94 -6.12 -26.35
N GLU A 5 8.41 -6.89 -25.37
CA GLU A 5 7.83 -6.93 -24.03
C GLU A 5 8.14 -5.65 -23.27
N VAL A 6 7.14 -5.12 -22.57
CA VAL A 6 7.26 -3.92 -21.74
C VAL A 6 6.55 -4.13 -20.41
N LEU A 7 7.18 -3.66 -19.33
CA LEU A 7 6.55 -3.62 -18.00
C LEU A 7 5.67 -2.39 -17.91
N VAL A 8 4.41 -2.61 -17.52
CA VAL A 8 3.43 -1.52 -17.34
C VAL A 8 2.61 -1.76 -16.08
N GLN A 9 2.15 -0.68 -15.47
CA GLN A 9 1.18 -0.69 -14.39
C GLN A 9 -0.15 -0.16 -14.91
N VAL A 10 -1.24 -0.86 -14.58
CA VAL A 10 -2.61 -0.37 -14.83
C VAL A 10 -2.90 0.71 -13.80
N SER A 11 -3.03 1.96 -14.25
CA SER A 11 -3.33 3.10 -13.39
C SER A 11 -4.81 3.42 -13.29
N LYS A 12 -5.62 2.92 -14.25
CA LYS A 12 -7.08 2.94 -14.23
C LYS A 12 -7.61 1.73 -14.95
N ASP A 13 -8.62 1.10 -14.35
CA ASP A 13 -9.34 0.00 -14.95
C ASP A 13 -10.14 0.44 -16.19
N PRO A 14 -10.42 -0.48 -17.12
CA PRO A 14 -11.28 -0.19 -18.25
C PRO A 14 -12.70 0.14 -17.77
N ILE A 15 -13.32 1.17 -18.36
CA ILE A 15 -14.68 1.59 -18.04
C ILE A 15 -15.49 1.74 -19.35
N GLY A 16 -16.52 0.93 -19.50
CA GLY A 16 -17.34 0.92 -20.71
C GLY A 16 -16.50 0.62 -21.96
N GLN A 17 -16.50 1.51 -22.94
CA GLN A 17 -15.70 1.35 -24.18
C GLN A 17 -14.26 1.88 -24.06
N LYS A 18 -13.88 2.45 -22.91
CA LYS A 18 -12.52 2.97 -22.68
C LYS A 18 -11.66 1.85 -22.15
N GLY A 19 -10.55 1.56 -22.84
CA GLY A 19 -9.53 0.61 -22.37
C GLY A 19 -8.84 1.07 -21.09
N ALA A 20 -8.11 0.15 -20.44
CA ALA A 20 -7.29 0.44 -19.28
C ALA A 20 -6.25 1.52 -19.57
N ARG A 21 -5.97 2.36 -18.57
CA ARG A 21 -4.86 3.31 -18.65
C ARG A 21 -3.59 2.67 -18.10
N LEU A 22 -2.55 2.66 -18.90
CA LEU A 22 -1.25 2.08 -18.57
C LEU A 22 -0.21 3.17 -18.34
N THR A 23 0.76 2.89 -17.47
CA THR A 23 1.96 3.70 -17.28
C THR A 23 3.18 2.80 -17.17
N SER A 24 4.32 3.26 -17.67
CA SER A 24 5.61 2.59 -17.48
C SER A 24 6.29 2.96 -16.16
N GLN A 25 5.80 3.99 -15.48
CA GLN A 25 6.29 4.38 -14.18
C GLN A 25 5.61 3.53 -13.10
N ILE A 26 6.34 2.57 -12.57
CA ILE A 26 5.84 1.67 -11.53
C ILE A 26 5.87 2.39 -10.18
N SER A 27 4.80 2.21 -9.40
CA SER A 27 4.70 2.73 -8.04
C SER A 27 4.02 1.71 -7.14
N LEU A 28 4.62 1.43 -5.99
CA LEU A 28 4.14 0.45 -5.02
C LEU A 28 3.65 1.19 -3.78
N PRO A 29 2.33 1.19 -3.51
CA PRO A 29 1.77 1.90 -2.37
C PRO A 29 1.98 1.12 -1.07
N GLY A 30 2.59 1.78 -0.07
CA GLY A 30 2.69 1.33 1.31
C GLY A 30 1.75 2.08 2.24
N ARG A 31 1.92 1.86 3.54
CA ARG A 31 1.17 2.57 4.59
C ARG A 31 1.59 4.04 4.66
N TYR A 32 2.87 4.31 4.80
CA TYR A 32 3.44 5.63 5.04
C TYR A 32 3.98 6.30 3.78
N LEU A 33 4.32 5.53 2.76
CA LEU A 33 4.91 6.05 1.55
C LEU A 33 4.50 5.25 0.31
N VAL A 34 4.73 5.84 -0.85
CA VAL A 34 4.71 5.14 -2.14
C VAL A 34 6.15 4.98 -2.60
N TYR A 35 6.55 3.75 -2.87
CA TYR A 35 7.87 3.41 -3.38
C TYR A 35 7.86 3.42 -4.91
N VAL A 36 8.81 4.11 -5.52
CA VAL A 36 8.95 4.22 -6.97
C VAL A 36 10.28 3.58 -7.37
N PRO A 37 10.27 2.33 -7.79
CA PRO A 37 11.49 1.66 -8.25
C PRO A 37 12.11 2.43 -9.42
N GLU A 38 13.45 2.44 -9.48
CA GLU A 38 14.20 3.12 -10.55
C GLU A 38 13.86 4.63 -10.70
N GLY A 39 13.29 5.20 -9.64
CA GLY A 39 12.96 6.63 -9.55
C GLY A 39 14.05 7.40 -8.83
N SER A 40 14.17 8.70 -9.12
CA SER A 40 15.08 9.60 -8.40
C SER A 40 14.36 10.66 -7.58
N MET A 41 13.01 10.63 -7.60
CA MET A 41 12.19 11.69 -7.02
C MET A 41 11.79 11.35 -5.58
N THR A 42 12.15 12.23 -4.64
CA THR A 42 11.63 12.20 -3.27
C THR A 42 10.58 13.30 -3.11
N GLY A 43 9.33 12.88 -2.91
CA GLY A 43 8.20 13.75 -2.62
C GLY A 43 7.75 13.62 -1.18
N ILE A 44 7.28 14.71 -0.57
CA ILE A 44 6.64 14.69 0.76
C ILE A 44 5.34 15.46 0.67
N SER A 45 4.26 14.89 1.24
CA SER A 45 2.93 15.51 1.22
C SER A 45 2.98 16.95 1.76
N ARG A 46 2.42 17.88 0.98
CA ARG A 46 2.33 19.30 1.35
C ARG A 46 1.33 19.55 2.51
N LYS A 47 0.51 18.56 2.84
CA LYS A 47 -0.43 18.65 3.97
C LYS A 47 0.26 18.46 5.33
N LEU A 48 1.49 17.91 5.34
CA LEU A 48 2.26 17.74 6.58
C LEU A 48 2.85 19.06 7.05
N PRO A 49 2.91 19.30 8.37
CA PRO A 49 3.59 20.45 8.97
C PRO A 49 5.07 20.51 8.56
N GLU A 50 5.64 21.73 8.51
CA GLU A 50 7.03 21.92 8.06
C GLU A 50 8.06 21.16 8.91
N GLY A 51 7.85 21.11 10.25
CA GLY A 51 8.70 20.33 11.16
C GLY A 51 8.71 18.84 10.82
N GLU A 52 7.53 18.26 10.56
CA GLU A 52 7.39 16.86 10.16
C GLU A 52 8.05 16.60 8.79
N ARG A 53 7.86 17.50 7.84
CA ARG A 53 8.49 17.38 6.51
C ARG A 53 10.01 17.36 6.62
N THR A 54 10.59 18.20 7.47
CA THR A 54 12.03 18.24 7.73
C THR A 54 12.51 16.96 8.40
N ARG A 55 11.79 16.49 9.43
CA ARG A 55 12.09 15.21 10.13
C ARG A 55 12.06 14.03 9.17
N LEU A 56 10.98 13.89 8.42
CA LEU A 56 10.81 12.78 7.46
C LEU A 56 11.85 12.83 6.34
N LYS A 57 12.23 14.02 5.86
CA LYS A 57 13.32 14.17 4.88
C LYS A 57 14.65 13.64 5.42
N ALA A 58 14.93 13.87 6.69
CA ALA A 58 16.15 13.35 7.33
C ALA A 58 16.11 11.82 7.45
N ILE A 59 14.97 11.23 7.80
CA ILE A 59 14.77 9.78 7.86
C ILE A 59 14.98 9.16 6.47
N LEU A 60 14.32 9.71 5.44
CA LEU A 60 14.39 9.15 4.08
C LEU A 60 15.81 9.08 3.54
N LYS A 61 16.66 10.06 3.85
CA LYS A 61 18.07 10.05 3.46
C LYS A 61 18.86 8.86 3.99
N LYS A 62 18.39 8.26 5.09
CA LYS A 62 19.04 7.09 5.72
C LYS A 62 18.48 5.76 5.24
N VAL A 63 17.16 5.72 4.96
CA VAL A 63 16.43 4.45 4.79
C VAL A 63 16.10 4.13 3.33
N VAL A 64 16.10 5.12 2.43
CA VAL A 64 15.79 4.90 1.02
C VAL A 64 17.08 4.54 0.28
N PRO A 65 17.12 3.42 -0.45
CA PRO A 65 18.29 3.02 -1.22
C PRO A 65 18.52 3.95 -2.42
N ASP A 66 19.77 4.03 -2.86
CA ASP A 66 20.13 4.75 -4.07
C ASP A 66 19.39 4.20 -5.30
N GLY A 67 18.95 5.10 -6.16
CA GLY A 67 18.21 4.71 -7.38
C GLY A 67 16.73 4.43 -7.17
N ALA A 68 16.20 4.58 -5.96
CA ALA A 68 14.76 4.51 -5.69
C ALA A 68 14.18 5.89 -5.35
N GLY A 69 12.97 6.15 -5.82
CA GLY A 69 12.17 7.30 -5.42
C GLY A 69 11.14 6.93 -4.35
N VAL A 70 10.72 7.92 -3.57
CA VAL A 70 9.64 7.75 -2.59
C VAL A 70 8.75 8.98 -2.54
N ILE A 71 7.47 8.76 -2.27
CA ILE A 71 6.49 9.81 -2.01
C ILE A 71 5.87 9.56 -0.64
N ILE A 72 6.20 10.42 0.33
CA ILE A 72 5.65 10.32 1.69
C ILE A 72 4.20 10.78 1.70
N ARG A 73 3.36 9.95 2.32
CA ARG A 73 1.93 10.20 2.54
C ARG A 73 1.71 10.97 3.85
N THR A 74 0.51 11.53 4.01
CA THR A 74 0.11 12.19 5.27
C THR A 74 0.07 11.22 6.45
N ALA A 75 -0.22 9.95 6.23
CA ALA A 75 -0.20 8.90 7.26
C ALA A 75 1.18 8.70 7.94
N ALA A 76 2.25 9.28 7.40
CA ALA A 76 3.57 9.24 8.01
C ALA A 76 3.78 10.30 9.12
N GLU A 77 2.78 11.14 9.40
CA GLU A 77 2.85 12.08 10.51
C GLU A 77 3.05 11.32 11.83
N GLY A 78 4.07 11.70 12.60
CA GLY A 78 4.42 11.03 13.85
C GLY A 78 5.05 9.65 13.74
N ALA A 79 5.08 9.04 12.55
CA ALA A 79 5.70 7.72 12.36
C ALA A 79 7.19 7.73 12.71
N SER A 80 7.65 6.67 13.35
CA SER A 80 9.05 6.49 13.73
C SER A 80 9.95 6.18 12.54
N GLU A 81 11.27 6.32 12.72
CA GLU A 81 12.25 5.92 11.71
C GLU A 81 12.14 4.42 11.38
N GLU A 82 11.88 3.58 12.39
CA GLU A 82 11.73 2.12 12.23
C GLU A 82 10.50 1.75 11.40
N GLU A 83 9.37 2.40 11.62
CA GLU A 83 8.14 2.19 10.85
C GLU A 83 8.31 2.58 9.39
N ILE A 84 8.92 3.74 9.12
CA ILE A 84 9.24 4.18 7.75
C ILE A 84 10.20 3.22 7.07
N ALA A 85 11.26 2.79 7.79
CA ALA A 85 12.24 1.82 7.28
C ALA A 85 11.59 0.46 7.00
N GLY A 86 10.65 0.02 7.85
CA GLY A 86 9.86 -1.20 7.67
C GLY A 86 9.05 -1.16 6.37
N ASP A 87 8.38 -0.04 6.12
CA ASP A 87 7.59 0.17 4.90
C ASP A 87 8.49 0.12 3.64
N VAL A 88 9.64 0.80 3.67
CA VAL A 88 10.63 0.77 2.57
C VAL A 88 11.12 -0.65 2.30
N ARG A 89 11.57 -1.38 3.33
CA ARG A 89 12.07 -2.77 3.18
C ARG A 89 11.03 -3.70 2.57
N ARG A 90 9.76 -3.61 3.02
CA ARG A 90 8.67 -4.43 2.52
C ARG A 90 8.39 -4.15 1.05
N LEU A 91 8.31 -2.89 0.65
CA LEU A 91 8.05 -2.49 -0.73
C LEU A 91 9.22 -2.81 -1.66
N GLN A 92 10.46 -2.70 -1.15
CA GLN A 92 11.64 -3.12 -1.87
C GLN A 92 11.64 -4.64 -2.12
N ALA A 93 11.34 -5.45 -1.11
CA ALA A 93 11.21 -6.90 -1.27
C ALA A 93 10.11 -7.26 -2.27
N GLN A 94 8.99 -6.55 -2.25
CA GLN A 94 7.91 -6.72 -3.24
C GLN A 94 8.40 -6.40 -4.66
N TRP A 95 9.16 -5.32 -4.83
CA TRP A 95 9.76 -4.99 -6.13
C TRP A 95 10.74 -6.05 -6.62
N GLU A 96 11.56 -6.60 -5.75
CA GLU A 96 12.51 -7.68 -6.08
C GLU A 96 11.78 -8.91 -6.63
N VAL A 97 10.64 -9.29 -6.02
CA VAL A 97 9.79 -10.38 -6.52
C VAL A 97 9.23 -10.06 -7.91
N ILE A 98 8.74 -8.84 -8.13
CA ILE A 98 8.20 -8.40 -9.43
C ILE A 98 9.31 -8.42 -10.48
N SER A 99 10.47 -7.82 -10.19
CA SER A 99 11.63 -7.77 -11.07
C SER A 99 12.13 -9.17 -11.46
N GLY A 100 12.15 -10.10 -10.50
CA GLY A 100 12.50 -11.49 -10.75
C GLY A 100 11.52 -12.19 -11.70
N LYS A 101 10.23 -11.84 -11.67
CA LYS A 101 9.23 -12.33 -12.61
C LYS A 101 9.40 -11.69 -14.00
N VAL A 102 9.70 -10.40 -14.06
CA VAL A 102 10.00 -9.68 -15.32
C VAL A 102 11.16 -10.36 -16.05
N ALA A 103 12.24 -10.68 -15.33
CA ALA A 103 13.43 -11.32 -15.90
C ALA A 103 13.16 -12.71 -16.50
N LYS A 104 12.09 -13.40 -16.08
CA LYS A 104 11.68 -14.69 -16.65
C LYS A 104 10.98 -14.55 -18.00
N GLY A 105 10.51 -13.36 -18.35
CA GLY A 105 9.76 -13.11 -19.58
C GLY A 105 8.40 -13.81 -19.62
N GLY A 106 7.84 -13.97 -20.82
CA GLY A 106 6.58 -14.69 -21.05
C GLY A 106 5.35 -13.79 -21.07
N ALA A 107 5.51 -12.55 -21.54
CA ALA A 107 4.39 -11.63 -21.71
C ALA A 107 3.36 -12.19 -22.75
N PRO A 108 2.06 -11.87 -22.59
CA PRO A 108 1.46 -11.07 -21.52
C PRO A 108 1.22 -11.90 -20.25
N VAL A 109 1.68 -11.42 -19.11
CA VAL A 109 1.49 -12.07 -17.79
C VAL A 109 1.27 -11.03 -16.69
N GLN A 110 0.37 -11.34 -15.76
CA GLN A 110 0.16 -10.53 -14.57
C GLN A 110 1.26 -10.83 -13.54
N LEU A 111 2.12 -9.86 -13.26
CA LEU A 111 3.26 -10.01 -12.35
C LEU A 111 2.87 -9.73 -10.90
N HIS A 112 1.93 -8.80 -10.70
CA HIS A 112 1.43 -8.37 -9.41
C HIS A 112 -0.02 -7.89 -9.58
N ALA A 113 -0.85 -8.18 -8.60
CA ALA A 113 -2.19 -7.62 -8.48
C ALA A 113 -2.26 -6.68 -7.28
N GLU A 114 -3.01 -5.60 -7.41
CA GLU A 114 -3.34 -4.76 -6.26
C GLU A 114 -4.21 -5.57 -5.28
N PRO A 115 -4.03 -5.38 -3.97
CA PRO A 115 -4.89 -6.01 -2.99
C PRO A 115 -6.36 -5.69 -3.22
N ASP A 116 -7.24 -6.58 -2.76
CA ASP A 116 -8.68 -6.39 -2.76
C ASP A 116 -9.07 -5.01 -2.23
N LEU A 117 -10.23 -4.50 -2.65
CA LEU A 117 -10.76 -3.20 -2.24
C LEU A 117 -10.79 -3.06 -0.71
N VAL A 118 -11.17 -4.10 0.01
CA VAL A 118 -11.19 -4.13 1.47
C VAL A 118 -9.78 -3.86 2.05
N ILE A 119 -8.77 -4.52 1.53
CA ILE A 119 -7.37 -4.29 1.96
C ILE A 119 -6.89 -2.89 1.63
N ARG A 120 -7.30 -2.35 0.47
CA ARG A 120 -6.98 -0.95 0.09
C ARG A 120 -7.60 0.05 1.08
N VAL A 121 -8.86 -0.17 1.46
CA VAL A 121 -9.56 0.68 2.44
C VAL A 121 -8.86 0.60 3.80
N VAL A 122 -8.55 -0.60 4.28
CA VAL A 122 -7.82 -0.79 5.55
C VAL A 122 -6.47 -0.07 5.49
N ARG A 123 -5.69 -0.25 4.42
CA ARG A 123 -4.39 0.41 4.24
C ARG A 123 -4.48 1.94 4.26
N ASP A 124 -5.50 2.50 3.62
CA ASP A 124 -5.58 3.92 3.36
C ASP A 124 -6.34 4.71 4.44
N ILE A 125 -7.19 4.03 5.22
CA ILE A 125 -8.11 4.67 6.17
C ILE A 125 -7.85 4.23 7.60
N PHE A 126 -7.61 2.92 7.85
CA PHE A 126 -7.46 2.41 9.21
C PHE A 126 -6.13 2.86 9.84
N ASN A 127 -6.24 3.61 10.93
CA ASN A 127 -5.11 4.20 11.66
C ASN A 127 -5.40 4.23 13.17
N GLU A 128 -4.54 4.88 13.93
CA GLU A 128 -4.60 4.99 15.39
C GLU A 128 -5.80 5.79 15.91
N ASP A 129 -6.47 6.56 15.06
CA ASP A 129 -7.66 7.33 15.43
C ASP A 129 -8.91 6.44 15.60
N PHE A 130 -8.87 5.23 15.02
CA PHE A 130 -9.96 4.27 15.15
C PHE A 130 -9.83 3.44 16.42
N ALA A 131 -10.90 3.42 17.22
CA ALA A 131 -10.97 2.59 18.42
C ALA A 131 -10.97 1.10 18.07
N ARG A 132 -11.66 0.71 16.99
CA ARG A 132 -11.84 -0.68 16.59
C ARG A 132 -12.18 -0.80 15.10
N LEU A 133 -11.70 -1.87 14.47
CA LEU A 133 -12.16 -2.36 13.17
C LEU A 133 -12.88 -3.69 13.39
N VAL A 134 -14.17 -3.72 13.14
CA VAL A 134 -15.01 -4.93 13.28
C VAL A 134 -15.22 -5.55 11.92
N VAL A 135 -14.93 -6.84 11.79
CA VAL A 135 -15.01 -7.58 10.53
C VAL A 135 -15.97 -8.73 10.65
N GLN A 136 -16.96 -8.79 9.76
CA GLN A 136 -17.88 -9.92 9.60
C GLN A 136 -17.48 -10.77 8.40
N GLY A 137 -17.49 -12.07 8.56
CA GLY A 137 -17.08 -13.07 7.55
C GLY A 137 -15.73 -13.70 7.87
N ASP A 138 -15.61 -15.01 7.69
CA ASP A 138 -14.39 -15.75 8.02
C ASP A 138 -13.26 -15.43 7.04
N THR A 139 -13.56 -15.44 5.74
CA THR A 139 -12.58 -15.16 4.68
C THR A 139 -12.03 -13.72 4.77
N GLU A 140 -12.93 -12.76 4.97
CA GLU A 140 -12.59 -11.35 5.13
C GLU A 140 -11.77 -11.12 6.40
N TRP A 141 -12.14 -11.78 7.50
CA TRP A 141 -11.40 -11.73 8.75
C TRP A 141 -9.97 -12.22 8.58
N ASP A 142 -9.77 -13.42 8.03
CA ASP A 142 -8.44 -13.99 7.85
C ASP A 142 -7.58 -13.09 6.94
N THR A 143 -8.14 -12.62 5.82
CA THR A 143 -7.46 -11.73 4.88
C THR A 143 -7.04 -10.40 5.51
N ILE A 144 -7.94 -9.75 6.26
CA ILE A 144 -7.66 -8.45 6.90
C ILE A 144 -6.68 -8.64 8.06
N LYS A 145 -6.87 -9.68 8.86
CA LYS A 145 -6.00 -9.99 10.00
C LYS A 145 -4.56 -10.20 9.54
N ASP A 146 -4.35 -11.09 8.58
CA ASP A 146 -3.01 -11.37 8.03
C ASP A 146 -2.35 -10.11 7.49
N TYR A 147 -3.12 -9.28 6.77
CA TYR A 147 -2.62 -8.02 6.24
C TYR A 147 -2.21 -7.05 7.36
N VAL A 148 -3.07 -6.82 8.36
CA VAL A 148 -2.80 -5.86 9.44
C VAL A 148 -1.66 -6.34 10.32
N GLU A 149 -1.60 -7.63 10.69
CA GLU A 149 -0.50 -8.20 11.47
C GLU A 149 0.84 -8.05 10.76
N PHE A 150 0.86 -8.13 9.43
CA PHE A 150 2.07 -7.96 8.63
C PHE A 150 2.47 -6.49 8.41
N VAL A 151 1.48 -5.61 8.14
CA VAL A 151 1.74 -4.22 7.70
C VAL A 151 1.71 -3.22 8.85
N ALA A 152 0.89 -3.47 9.86
CA ALA A 152 0.61 -2.56 10.97
C ALA A 152 0.32 -3.35 12.27
N PRO A 153 1.30 -4.10 12.80
CA PRO A 153 1.10 -4.98 13.95
C PRO A 153 0.63 -4.23 15.21
N ASP A 154 0.95 -2.95 15.34
CA ASP A 154 0.47 -2.04 16.37
C ASP A 154 -1.05 -1.86 16.36
N LEU A 155 -1.68 -1.98 15.19
CA LEU A 155 -3.14 -1.88 15.03
C LEU A 155 -3.86 -3.23 15.18
N ALA A 156 -3.14 -4.35 15.21
CA ALA A 156 -3.74 -5.69 15.28
C ALA A 156 -4.65 -5.87 16.50
N GLN A 157 -4.30 -5.28 17.63
CA GLN A 157 -5.12 -5.31 18.85
C GLN A 157 -6.46 -4.57 18.73
N ARG A 158 -6.64 -3.77 17.69
CA ARG A 158 -7.90 -3.04 17.40
C ARG A 158 -8.82 -3.81 16.45
N LEU A 159 -8.38 -4.97 15.94
CA LEU A 159 -9.22 -5.85 15.15
C LEU A 159 -10.17 -6.63 16.05
N ALA A 160 -11.40 -6.77 15.60
CA ALA A 160 -12.40 -7.60 16.26
C ALA A 160 -13.21 -8.38 15.21
N LYS A 161 -13.28 -9.71 15.38
CA LYS A 161 -14.18 -10.53 14.59
C LYS A 161 -15.60 -10.35 15.10
N TRP A 162 -16.55 -10.19 14.19
CA TRP A 162 -17.97 -10.17 14.54
C TRP A 162 -18.47 -11.59 14.69
N GLU A 163 -18.97 -11.92 15.87
CA GLU A 163 -19.52 -13.25 16.22
C GLU A 163 -21.03 -13.20 16.53
N GLY A 164 -21.67 -12.04 16.28
CA GLY A 164 -23.11 -11.89 16.48
C GLY A 164 -23.94 -12.63 15.44
N GLU A 165 -25.17 -13.04 15.82
CA GLU A 165 -26.10 -13.74 14.94
C GLU A 165 -26.71 -12.82 13.85
N ARG A 166 -26.76 -11.52 14.10
CA ARG A 166 -27.27 -10.52 13.16
C ARG A 166 -26.13 -9.94 12.32
N ASP A 167 -26.50 -9.40 11.18
CA ASP A 167 -25.58 -8.59 10.38
C ASP A 167 -25.03 -7.42 11.20
N VAL A 168 -23.71 -7.16 11.10
CA VAL A 168 -23.02 -6.16 11.90
C VAL A 168 -23.53 -4.73 11.62
N PHE A 169 -23.90 -4.42 10.38
CA PHE A 169 -24.44 -3.10 10.03
C PHE A 169 -25.84 -2.91 10.62
N ALA A 170 -26.69 -3.94 10.51
CA ALA A 170 -28.02 -3.90 11.13
C ALA A 170 -27.95 -3.78 12.65
N GLU A 171 -27.00 -4.47 13.32
CA GLU A 171 -26.82 -4.38 14.76
C GLU A 171 -26.40 -2.97 15.20
N HIS A 172 -25.50 -2.34 14.43
CA HIS A 172 -25.03 -0.99 14.70
C HIS A 172 -25.87 0.12 14.04
N ARG A 173 -26.97 -0.22 13.37
CA ARG A 173 -27.89 0.73 12.70
C ARG A 173 -27.15 1.66 11.72
N ILE A 174 -26.32 1.05 10.86
CA ILE A 174 -25.49 1.78 9.88
C ILE A 174 -26.20 1.91 8.52
N ASP A 175 -27.24 1.17 8.26
CA ASP A 175 -28.08 1.11 7.05
C ASP A 175 -29.16 2.21 7.01
#